data_96c8f3ba95dc3d0adc18b30e26370b6c
#
_entry.id   96c8f3ba95dc3d0adc18b30e26370b6c
#
_cell.length_a   1.000
_cell.length_b   1.000
_cell.length_c   1.000
_cell.angle_alpha   90.00
_cell.angle_beta   90.00
_cell.angle_gamma   90.00
#
_symmetry.space_group_name_H-M   'P 1'
#
loop_
_entity.id
_entity.type
_entity.pdbx_description
1 polymer ?
#
loop_
_entity_poly.entity_id
_entity_poly.type
_entity_poly.pdbx_seq_one_letter_code
_entity_poly.pdbx_strand_id
1 'polypeptide(L)'
;MKFILLICAALVAVSALKSETKPNVYLKVQYQTSSLSTNRADGEMISNSGNYVLQVAGKLSYYYDPQTYYIDSLENDPVGSQICRQAWTDAFEEFSRTGAKPFEILGEKGFLRKGAYKALKDFNFGKITVWDTAGGDKFRYDVDMEELSWEIGDSIKNVLGYECQSATADYHGRKWTAWFAPDVAVQDGPWQLCGLPGLIMEATTSDGEYGFIVTGLQKCDEALKEPFEDDKYFKSTRKSVLKAKAYSRDNRSQFISGLTGGNVNINDPKFKEKVDYIETDYAE
;
A
#
# COMPACT_ATOMS: atom_id res chain seq x y z
N MET A 1 44.66 55.57 -32.29
CA MET A 1 44.60 54.19 -31.79
C MET A 1 43.72 54.21 -30.54
N LYS A 2 42.42 53.70 -30.66
CA LYS A 2 41.49 53.60 -29.55
C LYS A 2 41.43 52.15 -29.13
N PHE A 3 41.84 51.82 -27.91
CA PHE A 3 41.70 50.53 -27.31
C PHE A 3 40.24 50.39 -26.79
N ILE A 4 39.50 49.45 -27.33
CA ILE A 4 38.19 49.07 -26.82
C ILE A 4 38.42 47.93 -25.85
N LEU A 5 38.14 48.17 -24.54
CA LEU A 5 38.09 47.14 -23.51
C LEU A 5 36.74 46.41 -23.57
N LEU A 6 36.76 45.17 -23.97
CA LEU A 6 35.58 44.28 -23.90
C LEU A 6 35.53 43.67 -22.47
N ILE A 7 34.57 44.12 -21.67
CA ILE A 7 34.25 43.50 -20.38
C ILE A 7 33.25 42.38 -20.65
N CYS A 8 33.69 41.12 -20.62
CA CYS A 8 32.83 39.96 -20.57
C CYS A 8 32.26 39.80 -19.16
N ALA A 9 31.02 40.23 -18.95
CA ALA A 9 30.27 39.90 -17.76
C ALA A 9 29.76 38.44 -17.86
N ALA A 10 30.43 37.53 -17.16
CA ALA A 10 29.94 36.18 -16.98
C ALA A 10 28.77 36.19 -15.99
N LEU A 11 27.55 36.07 -16.48
CA LEU A 11 26.38 35.78 -15.65
C LEU A 11 26.50 34.35 -15.15
N VAL A 12 26.95 34.18 -13.92
CA VAL A 12 26.83 32.92 -13.18
C VAL A 12 25.37 32.82 -12.73
N ALA A 13 24.56 32.10 -13.48
CA ALA A 13 23.24 31.69 -13.04
C ALA A 13 23.42 30.64 -11.91
N VAL A 14 23.39 31.11 -10.67
CA VAL A 14 23.24 30.22 -9.51
C VAL A 14 21.82 29.70 -9.57
N SER A 15 21.61 28.53 -10.18
CA SER A 15 20.43 27.75 -9.99
C SER A 15 20.38 27.32 -8.52
N ALA A 16 19.65 28.08 -7.70
CA ALA A 16 19.29 27.64 -6.36
C ALA A 16 18.46 26.36 -6.52
N LEU A 17 19.09 25.21 -6.29
CA LEU A 17 18.38 23.98 -6.00
C LEU A 17 17.54 24.28 -4.74
N LYS A 18 16.26 24.60 -4.93
CA LYS A 18 15.29 24.54 -3.87
C LYS A 18 15.28 23.10 -3.42
N SER A 19 15.95 22.81 -2.32
CA SER A 19 15.67 21.63 -1.53
C SER A 19 14.20 21.77 -1.11
N GLU A 20 13.30 21.08 -1.81
CA GLU A 20 11.91 20.99 -1.36
C GLU A 20 11.94 20.23 -0.03
N THR A 21 11.81 20.98 1.05
CA THR A 21 11.67 20.38 2.38
C THR A 21 10.38 19.58 2.37
N LYS A 22 10.50 18.28 2.64
CA LYS A 22 9.34 17.40 2.76
C LYS A 22 8.36 17.98 3.78
N PRO A 23 7.04 17.93 3.52
CA PRO A 23 6.09 18.44 4.48
C PRO A 23 6.12 17.58 5.76
N ASN A 24 5.96 18.24 6.91
CA ASN A 24 5.92 17.54 8.19
C ASN A 24 4.59 16.84 8.38
N VAL A 25 4.65 15.59 8.80
CA VAL A 25 3.51 14.79 9.24
C VAL A 25 3.04 15.29 10.60
N TYR A 26 1.78 15.68 10.72
CA TYR A 26 1.18 16.12 11.98
C TYR A 26 0.28 15.06 12.61
N LEU A 27 -0.16 14.06 11.84
CA LEU A 27 -1.00 12.96 12.30
C LEU A 27 -0.55 11.65 11.68
N LYS A 28 -0.42 10.64 12.50
CA LYS A 28 -0.21 9.24 12.12
C LYS A 28 -1.39 8.41 12.59
N VAL A 29 -1.99 7.66 11.67
CA VAL A 29 -3.14 6.80 11.93
C VAL A 29 -2.74 5.35 11.68
N GLN A 30 -2.99 4.48 12.64
CA GLN A 30 -2.77 3.05 12.50
C GLN A 30 -4.09 2.37 12.13
N TYR A 31 -4.07 1.58 11.06
CA TYR A 31 -5.21 0.78 10.62
C TYR A 31 -4.88 -0.70 10.72
N GLN A 32 -5.79 -1.45 11.29
CA GLN A 32 -5.87 -2.89 11.06
C GLN A 32 -6.75 -3.12 9.84
N THR A 33 -6.23 -3.92 8.90
CA THR A 33 -6.98 -4.36 7.73
C THR A 33 -7.45 -5.79 7.93
N SER A 34 -8.60 -6.14 7.38
CA SER A 34 -9.08 -7.51 7.30
C SER A 34 -9.47 -7.85 5.86
N SER A 35 -9.22 -9.08 5.47
CA SER A 35 -9.74 -9.62 4.23
C SER A 35 -10.11 -11.09 4.41
N LEU A 36 -11.19 -11.52 3.76
CA LEU A 36 -11.60 -12.92 3.75
C LEU A 36 -11.07 -13.59 2.48
N SER A 37 -10.52 -14.75 2.64
CA SER A 37 -10.15 -15.66 1.53
C SER A 37 -10.67 -17.06 1.84
N THR A 38 -10.82 -17.88 0.79
CA THR A 38 -11.27 -19.25 0.97
C THR A 38 -10.05 -20.17 1.09
N ASN A 39 -10.04 -21.06 2.10
CA ASN A 39 -9.03 -22.09 2.21
C ASN A 39 -9.10 -23.03 1.00
N ARG A 40 -7.98 -23.32 0.41
CA ARG A 40 -7.85 -24.13 -0.82
C ARG A 40 -8.19 -25.61 -0.65
N ALA A 41 -8.00 -26.15 0.55
CA ALA A 41 -8.12 -27.58 0.79
C ALA A 41 -9.56 -28.02 1.11
N ASP A 42 -10.32 -27.19 1.82
CA ASP A 42 -11.62 -27.53 2.39
C ASP A 42 -12.71 -26.50 2.12
N GLY A 43 -12.35 -25.33 1.54
CA GLY A 43 -13.28 -24.23 1.26
C GLY A 43 -13.64 -23.39 2.49
N GLU A 44 -12.96 -23.60 3.63
CA GLU A 44 -13.17 -22.77 4.81
C GLU A 44 -12.74 -21.32 4.57
N MET A 45 -13.47 -20.38 5.17
CA MET A 45 -13.13 -18.95 5.12
C MET A 45 -11.95 -18.65 6.05
N ILE A 46 -10.88 -18.11 5.51
CA ILE A 46 -9.72 -17.62 6.26
C ILE A 46 -9.80 -16.12 6.37
N SER A 47 -9.75 -15.59 7.58
CA SER A 47 -9.56 -14.17 7.82
C SER A 47 -8.08 -13.83 7.84
N ASN A 48 -7.66 -12.96 6.93
CA ASN A 48 -6.32 -12.39 6.93
C ASN A 48 -6.37 -10.98 7.52
N SER A 49 -5.33 -10.62 8.25
CA SER A 49 -5.19 -9.29 8.83
C SER A 49 -3.82 -8.68 8.49
N GLY A 50 -3.79 -7.36 8.36
CA GLY A 50 -2.57 -6.59 8.15
C GLY A 50 -2.60 -5.31 8.95
N ASN A 51 -1.44 -4.71 9.18
CA ASN A 51 -1.32 -3.42 9.83
C ASN A 51 -0.77 -2.41 8.83
N TYR A 52 -1.45 -1.28 8.71
CA TYR A 52 -1.04 -0.20 7.85
C TYR A 52 -0.98 1.12 8.62
N VAL A 53 -0.20 2.03 8.10
CA VAL A 53 -0.06 3.39 8.64
C VAL A 53 -0.42 4.39 7.57
N LEU A 54 -1.26 5.36 7.95
CA LEU A 54 -1.49 6.58 7.20
C LEU A 54 -0.74 7.72 7.87
N GLN A 55 0.17 8.36 7.16
CA GLN A 55 0.81 9.61 7.55
C GLN A 55 0.11 10.77 6.84
N VAL A 56 -0.30 11.81 7.59
CA VAL A 56 -0.97 12.99 7.04
C VAL A 56 -0.07 14.21 7.23
N ALA A 57 0.23 14.89 6.11
CA ALA A 57 1.13 16.03 6.04
C ALA A 57 0.53 17.15 5.16
N GLY A 58 -0.32 18.00 5.74
CA GLY A 58 -1.01 19.06 5.02
C GLY A 58 -1.99 18.51 3.97
N LYS A 59 -1.68 18.73 2.71
CA LYS A 59 -2.45 18.24 1.55
C LYS A 59 -1.87 16.96 0.94
N LEU A 60 -0.91 16.35 1.59
CA LEU A 60 -0.34 15.06 1.21
C LEU A 60 -0.59 14.03 2.30
N SER A 61 -0.81 12.79 1.90
CA SER A 61 -0.78 11.67 2.83
C SER A 61 -0.20 10.42 2.19
N TYR A 62 0.39 9.55 3.01
CA TYR A 62 1.01 8.33 2.55
C TYR A 62 0.53 7.14 3.38
N TYR A 63 -0.07 6.16 2.70
CA TYR A 63 -0.59 4.92 3.27
C TYR A 63 0.32 3.75 2.89
N TYR A 64 0.81 3.00 3.87
CA TYR A 64 1.79 1.94 3.65
C TYR A 64 1.79 0.90 4.77
N ASP A 65 2.29 -0.32 4.47
CA ASP A 65 2.61 -1.34 5.47
C ASP A 65 3.96 -1.00 6.14
N PRO A 66 4.01 -0.81 7.47
CA PRO A 66 5.22 -0.35 8.15
C PRO A 66 6.35 -1.40 8.14
N GLN A 67 6.01 -2.71 8.14
CA GLN A 67 7.00 -3.78 8.09
C GLN A 67 7.65 -3.84 6.70
N THR A 68 6.85 -3.74 5.65
CA THR A 68 7.35 -3.68 4.27
C THR A 68 8.21 -2.44 4.06
N TYR A 69 7.76 -1.28 4.56
CA TYR A 69 8.54 -0.04 4.49
C TYR A 69 9.90 -0.16 5.18
N TYR A 70 9.94 -0.81 6.36
CA TYR A 70 11.19 -1.06 7.09
C TYR A 70 12.16 -1.93 6.26
N ILE A 71 11.69 -3.01 5.67
CA ILE A 71 12.52 -3.87 4.82
C ILE A 71 13.00 -3.13 3.56
N ASP A 72 12.10 -2.37 2.90
CA ASP A 72 12.47 -1.55 1.76
C ASP A 72 13.56 -0.53 2.14
N SER A 73 13.50 0.05 3.35
CA SER A 73 14.51 0.99 3.83
C SER A 73 15.87 0.30 4.07
N LEU A 74 15.87 -0.91 4.59
CA LEU A 74 17.09 -1.70 4.76
C LEU A 74 17.71 -2.06 3.41
N GLU A 75 16.90 -2.55 2.46
CA GLU A 75 17.41 -2.93 1.14
C GLU A 75 17.93 -1.76 0.32
N ASN A 76 17.45 -0.54 0.60
CA ASN A 76 17.92 0.69 -0.03
C ASN A 76 19.18 1.28 0.61
N ASP A 77 19.66 0.70 1.69
CA ASP A 77 20.92 1.02 2.37
C ASP A 77 21.95 -0.12 2.17
N PRO A 78 23.23 0.17 1.83
CA PRO A 78 24.23 -0.87 1.61
C PRO A 78 24.45 -1.82 2.78
N VAL A 79 24.44 -1.31 4.03
CA VAL A 79 24.58 -2.12 5.25
C VAL A 79 23.31 -2.91 5.52
N GLY A 80 22.15 -2.25 5.43
CA GLY A 80 20.83 -2.87 5.59
C GLY A 80 20.61 -4.01 4.59
N SER A 81 21.03 -3.81 3.32
CA SER A 81 20.97 -4.83 2.28
C SER A 81 21.83 -6.08 2.62
N GLN A 82 22.98 -5.91 3.31
CA GLN A 82 23.76 -7.04 3.81
C GLN A 82 23.03 -7.78 4.93
N ILE A 83 22.39 -7.03 5.85
CA ILE A 83 21.59 -7.61 6.94
C ILE A 83 20.45 -8.46 6.37
N CYS A 84 19.72 -7.95 5.37
CA CYS A 84 18.65 -8.70 4.71
C CYS A 84 19.18 -9.99 4.05
N ARG A 85 20.30 -9.93 3.34
CA ARG A 85 20.93 -11.14 2.74
C ARG A 85 21.36 -12.14 3.78
N GLN A 86 21.94 -11.67 4.89
CA GLN A 86 22.36 -12.57 5.98
C GLN A 86 21.15 -13.26 6.61
N ALA A 87 20.05 -12.52 6.86
CA ALA A 87 18.82 -13.11 7.39
C ALA A 87 18.26 -14.23 6.50
N TRP A 88 18.34 -14.09 5.18
CA TRP A 88 17.97 -15.14 4.24
C TRP A 88 18.91 -16.34 4.33
N THR A 89 20.23 -16.13 4.38
CA THR A 89 21.23 -17.20 4.54
C THR A 89 20.97 -17.99 5.81
N ASP A 90 20.80 -17.31 6.94
CA ASP A 90 20.54 -17.93 8.25
C ASP A 90 19.22 -18.73 8.22
N ALA A 91 18.19 -18.23 7.55
CA ALA A 91 16.92 -18.95 7.43
C ALA A 91 17.03 -20.24 6.61
N PHE A 92 17.83 -20.24 5.53
CA PHE A 92 18.11 -21.46 4.77
C PHE A 92 19.00 -22.46 5.52
N GLU A 93 19.97 -21.99 6.29
CA GLU A 93 20.79 -22.86 7.16
C GLU A 93 19.92 -23.50 8.24
N GLU A 94 19.02 -22.73 8.86
CA GLU A 94 18.09 -23.24 9.86
C GLU A 94 17.10 -24.25 9.25
N PHE A 95 16.58 -23.98 8.05
CA PHE A 95 15.77 -24.97 7.31
C PHE A 95 16.51 -26.28 7.10
N SER A 96 17.78 -26.22 6.68
CA SER A 96 18.60 -27.43 6.46
C SER A 96 18.81 -28.24 7.73
N ARG A 97 18.81 -27.60 8.89
CA ARG A 97 19.02 -28.20 10.21
C ARG A 97 17.74 -28.72 10.87
N THR A 98 16.64 -28.00 10.71
CA THR A 98 15.39 -28.21 11.48
C THR A 98 14.20 -28.63 10.63
N GLY A 99 14.23 -28.37 9.31
CA GLY A 99 13.08 -28.51 8.41
C GLY A 99 12.06 -27.35 8.50
N ALA A 100 12.29 -26.34 9.36
CA ALA A 100 11.41 -25.17 9.47
C ALA A 100 11.49 -24.29 8.22
N LYS A 101 10.34 -23.88 7.67
CA LYS A 101 10.32 -23.17 6.39
C LYS A 101 10.98 -21.79 6.48
N PRO A 102 11.85 -21.41 5.53
CA PRO A 102 12.56 -20.12 5.56
C PRO A 102 11.64 -18.91 5.68
N PHE A 103 10.48 -18.93 5.02
CA PHE A 103 9.51 -17.84 5.10
C PHE A 103 8.87 -17.68 6.49
N GLU A 104 8.67 -18.78 7.24
CA GLU A 104 8.18 -18.75 8.61
C GLU A 104 9.25 -18.11 9.52
N ILE A 105 10.49 -18.55 9.40
CA ILE A 105 11.64 -18.02 10.15
C ILE A 105 11.81 -16.51 9.89
N LEU A 106 11.81 -16.10 8.62
CA LEU A 106 11.94 -14.69 8.24
C LEU A 106 10.76 -13.85 8.74
N GLY A 107 9.54 -14.41 8.73
CA GLY A 107 8.36 -13.77 9.28
C GLY A 107 8.46 -13.48 10.77
N GLU A 108 8.90 -14.47 11.54
CA GLU A 108 9.13 -14.37 12.99
C GLU A 108 10.25 -13.37 13.32
N LYS A 109 11.32 -13.35 12.54
CA LYS A 109 12.45 -12.43 12.69
C LYS A 109 12.18 -11.02 12.13
N GLY A 110 11.02 -10.76 11.53
CA GLY A 110 10.64 -9.47 10.98
C GLY A 110 11.29 -9.10 9.64
N PHE A 111 11.80 -10.09 8.89
CA PHE A 111 12.42 -9.89 7.57
C PHE A 111 11.50 -10.28 6.40
N LEU A 112 10.22 -10.52 6.65
CA LEU A 112 9.23 -10.78 5.59
C LEU A 112 8.34 -9.59 5.35
N ARG A 113 8.25 -9.14 4.08
CA ARG A 113 7.26 -8.14 3.66
C ARG A 113 5.85 -8.69 3.82
N LYS A 114 4.95 -7.87 4.36
CA LYS A 114 3.55 -8.26 4.62
C LYS A 114 2.58 -7.69 3.58
N GLY A 115 2.77 -6.45 3.18
CA GLY A 115 1.91 -5.78 2.21
C GLY A 115 2.69 -4.96 1.20
N ALA A 116 2.52 -5.24 -0.10
CA ALA A 116 3.20 -4.50 -1.17
C ALA A 116 2.52 -3.16 -1.51
N TYR A 117 1.23 -3.06 -1.20
CA TYR A 117 0.42 -1.90 -1.54
C TYR A 117 0.86 -0.64 -0.80
N LYS A 118 1.06 0.45 -1.54
CA LYS A 118 1.36 1.79 -1.02
C LYS A 118 0.56 2.81 -1.81
N ALA A 119 0.09 3.88 -1.16
CA ALA A 119 -0.65 4.96 -1.81
C ALA A 119 -0.21 6.33 -1.29
N LEU A 120 0.16 7.21 -2.18
CA LEU A 120 0.35 8.64 -1.92
C LEU A 120 -0.87 9.39 -2.44
N LYS A 121 -1.56 10.09 -1.55
CA LYS A 121 -2.69 10.94 -1.89
C LYS A 121 -2.24 12.39 -1.96
N ASP A 122 -2.52 13.05 -3.07
CA ASP A 122 -2.25 14.48 -3.26
C ASP A 122 -3.58 15.22 -3.49
N PHE A 123 -4.06 15.84 -2.42
CA PHE A 123 -5.31 16.61 -2.40
C PHE A 123 -5.20 17.95 -3.15
N ASN A 124 -3.98 18.41 -3.52
CA ASN A 124 -3.84 19.59 -4.37
C ASN A 124 -4.21 19.29 -5.83
N PHE A 125 -3.97 18.05 -6.27
CA PHE A 125 -4.21 17.61 -7.63
C PHE A 125 -5.39 16.63 -7.73
N GLY A 126 -6.01 16.25 -6.59
CA GLY A 126 -7.10 15.26 -6.56
C GLY A 126 -6.68 13.87 -7.03
N LYS A 127 -5.42 13.47 -6.78
CA LYS A 127 -4.84 12.22 -7.30
C LYS A 127 -4.30 11.32 -6.21
N ILE A 128 -4.41 10.02 -6.46
CA ILE A 128 -3.81 8.97 -5.65
C ILE A 128 -2.81 8.23 -6.54
N THR A 129 -1.54 8.29 -6.21
CA THR A 129 -0.51 7.45 -6.85
C THR A 129 -0.36 6.16 -6.06
N VAL A 130 -0.52 5.03 -6.72
CA VAL A 130 -0.46 3.70 -6.13
C VAL A 130 0.80 2.97 -6.62
N TRP A 131 1.49 2.33 -5.68
CA TRP A 131 2.55 1.35 -5.95
C TRP A 131 2.07 -0.02 -5.49
N ASP A 132 2.15 -1.01 -6.38
CA ASP A 132 1.66 -2.34 -6.13
C ASP A 132 2.45 -3.39 -6.93
N THR A 133 2.17 -4.67 -6.72
CA THR A 133 2.86 -5.77 -7.39
C THR A 133 1.86 -6.72 -8.04
N ALA A 134 2.26 -7.29 -9.19
CA ALA A 134 1.52 -8.36 -9.85
C ALA A 134 2.51 -9.34 -10.49
N GLY A 135 2.41 -10.63 -10.19
CA GLY A 135 3.27 -11.68 -10.78
C GLY A 135 4.75 -11.54 -10.48
N GLY A 136 5.13 -10.76 -9.46
CA GLY A 136 6.54 -10.47 -9.13
C GLY A 136 7.04 -9.14 -9.69
N ASP A 137 6.34 -8.54 -10.63
CA ASP A 137 6.66 -7.22 -11.17
C ASP A 137 6.08 -6.09 -10.29
N LYS A 138 6.77 -4.95 -10.29
CA LYS A 138 6.39 -3.73 -9.56
C LYS A 138 5.70 -2.75 -10.51
N PHE A 139 4.50 -2.27 -10.14
CA PHE A 139 3.71 -1.36 -10.95
C PHE A 139 3.34 -0.10 -10.18
N ARG A 140 3.28 1.03 -10.92
CA ARG A 140 2.78 2.30 -10.44
C ARG A 140 1.66 2.80 -11.36
N TYR A 141 0.57 3.28 -10.76
CA TYR A 141 -0.55 3.87 -11.49
C TYR A 141 -1.21 4.99 -10.69
N ASP A 142 -1.94 5.85 -11.37
CA ASP A 142 -2.70 6.94 -10.75
C ASP A 142 -4.20 6.63 -10.79
N VAL A 143 -4.91 7.10 -9.75
CA VAL A 143 -6.37 7.06 -9.60
C VAL A 143 -6.85 8.48 -9.29
N ASP A 144 -7.95 8.90 -9.88
CA ASP A 144 -8.56 10.19 -9.60
C ASP A 144 -9.47 10.09 -8.36
N MET A 145 -9.33 11.02 -7.40
CA MET A 145 -10.15 11.03 -6.17
C MET A 145 -11.63 11.30 -6.45
N GLU A 146 -11.94 11.97 -7.58
CA GLU A 146 -13.32 12.29 -7.99
C GLU A 146 -14.13 11.05 -8.35
N GLU A 147 -13.49 9.89 -8.59
CA GLU A 147 -14.19 8.61 -8.83
C GLU A 147 -14.95 8.12 -7.59
N LEU A 148 -14.60 8.61 -6.38
CA LEU A 148 -15.23 8.22 -5.12
C LEU A 148 -16.25 9.28 -4.66
N SER A 149 -17.52 8.90 -4.65
CA SER A 149 -18.63 9.74 -4.19
C SER A 149 -19.37 9.10 -3.03
N TRP A 150 -19.50 9.81 -1.92
CA TRP A 150 -20.13 9.34 -0.69
C TRP A 150 -21.56 9.83 -0.52
N GLU A 151 -22.44 8.94 -0.11
CA GLU A 151 -23.76 9.24 0.44
C GLU A 151 -23.66 9.20 1.97
N ILE A 152 -23.79 10.39 2.61
CA ILE A 152 -23.73 10.50 4.07
C ILE A 152 -25.06 10.05 4.68
N GLY A 153 -24.99 9.12 5.64
CA GLY A 153 -26.13 8.59 6.38
C GLY A 153 -26.31 9.27 7.75
N ASP A 154 -27.40 8.93 8.42
CA ASP A 154 -27.75 9.50 9.74
C ASP A 154 -27.33 8.63 10.93
N SER A 155 -26.79 7.42 10.66
CA SER A 155 -26.39 6.51 11.72
C SER A 155 -25.11 6.97 12.40
N ILE A 156 -25.07 6.81 13.73
CA ILE A 156 -23.93 7.20 14.55
C ILE A 156 -23.44 5.97 15.34
N LYS A 157 -22.12 5.82 15.48
CA LYS A 157 -21.50 4.87 16.40
C LYS A 157 -20.20 5.42 16.97
N ASN A 158 -19.70 4.80 18.04
CA ASN A 158 -18.39 5.12 18.59
C ASN A 158 -17.32 4.17 18.05
N VAL A 159 -16.20 4.72 17.53
CA VAL A 159 -15.03 3.97 17.11
C VAL A 159 -13.81 4.57 17.82
N LEU A 160 -13.12 3.81 18.63
CA LEU A 160 -11.93 4.21 19.37
C LEU A 160 -12.13 5.49 20.22
N GLY A 161 -13.34 5.68 20.76
CA GLY A 161 -13.69 6.86 21.57
C GLY A 161 -14.19 8.07 20.78
N TYR A 162 -14.19 8.03 19.46
CA TYR A 162 -14.71 9.09 18.60
C TYR A 162 -16.13 8.77 18.15
N GLU A 163 -17.00 9.79 18.17
CA GLU A 163 -18.31 9.69 17.54
C GLU A 163 -18.15 9.74 16.03
N CYS A 164 -18.66 8.72 15.34
CA CYS A 164 -18.51 8.55 13.91
C CYS A 164 -19.88 8.49 13.24
N GLN A 165 -20.03 9.21 12.13
CA GLN A 165 -21.19 9.18 11.27
C GLN A 165 -20.98 8.20 10.12
N SER A 166 -22.06 7.56 9.67
CA SER A 166 -22.02 6.62 8.54
C SER A 166 -22.00 7.32 7.20
N ALA A 167 -21.37 6.67 6.22
CA ALA A 167 -21.49 7.01 4.80
C ALA A 167 -21.38 5.75 3.94
N THR A 168 -21.98 5.76 2.74
CA THR A 168 -21.88 4.65 1.78
C THR A 168 -21.42 5.15 0.42
N ALA A 169 -20.72 4.29 -0.31
CA ALA A 169 -20.29 4.56 -1.69
C ALA A 169 -20.18 3.26 -2.48
N ASP A 170 -20.46 3.35 -3.79
CA ASP A 170 -20.04 2.32 -4.74
C ASP A 170 -18.69 2.74 -5.32
N TYR A 171 -17.65 1.94 -5.09
CA TYR A 171 -16.30 2.25 -5.51
C TYR A 171 -15.51 1.01 -5.89
N HIS A 172 -14.96 1.02 -7.11
CA HIS A 172 -14.14 -0.05 -7.69
C HIS A 172 -14.80 -1.44 -7.65
N GLY A 173 -16.11 -1.47 -7.98
CA GLY A 173 -16.90 -2.68 -8.07
C GLY A 173 -17.40 -3.23 -6.74
N ARG A 174 -17.22 -2.49 -5.63
CA ARG A 174 -17.72 -2.86 -4.30
C ARG A 174 -18.55 -1.75 -3.68
N LYS A 175 -19.55 -2.14 -2.90
CA LYS A 175 -20.28 -1.21 -2.06
C LYS A 175 -19.61 -1.13 -0.70
N TRP A 176 -19.22 0.09 -0.32
CA TRP A 176 -18.55 0.42 0.92
C TRP A 176 -19.51 1.05 1.94
N THR A 177 -19.34 0.72 3.21
CA THR A 177 -19.87 1.46 4.35
C THR A 177 -18.70 2.00 5.15
N ALA A 178 -18.61 3.31 5.31
CA ALA A 178 -17.59 3.99 6.10
C ALA A 178 -18.19 4.66 7.32
N TRP A 179 -17.37 4.79 8.37
CA TRP A 179 -17.65 5.54 9.58
C TRP A 179 -16.54 6.55 9.76
N PHE A 180 -16.89 7.83 9.65
CA PHE A 180 -15.92 8.92 9.75
C PHE A 180 -16.17 9.76 11.00
N ALA A 181 -15.10 10.28 11.60
CA ALA A 181 -15.12 11.14 12.79
C ALA A 181 -15.02 12.61 12.37
N PRO A 182 -16.10 13.41 12.44
CA PRO A 182 -16.05 14.84 12.11
C PRO A 182 -15.11 15.64 13.02
N ASP A 183 -14.92 15.22 14.26
CA ASP A 183 -14.02 15.84 15.23
C ASP A 183 -12.54 15.72 14.86
N VAL A 184 -12.19 14.80 13.96
CA VAL A 184 -10.86 14.67 13.36
C VAL A 184 -10.89 15.29 11.98
N ALA A 185 -10.58 16.57 11.87
CA ALA A 185 -10.72 17.40 10.65
C ALA A 185 -9.70 17.02 9.55
N VAL A 186 -9.70 15.75 9.13
CA VAL A 186 -8.85 15.17 8.09
C VAL A 186 -9.75 14.42 7.12
N GLN A 187 -9.87 14.90 5.88
CA GLN A 187 -10.71 14.28 4.85
C GLN A 187 -10.02 13.07 4.18
N ASP A 188 -9.50 12.16 4.99
CA ASP A 188 -8.68 11.06 4.54
C ASP A 188 -9.08 9.74 5.21
N GLY A 189 -8.47 8.63 4.80
CA GLY A 189 -8.76 7.29 5.28
C GLY A 189 -7.78 6.24 4.77
N PRO A 190 -8.08 4.96 5.01
CA PRO A 190 -7.23 3.85 4.59
C PRO A 190 -7.32 3.62 3.07
N TRP A 191 -6.31 2.96 2.52
CA TRP A 191 -6.26 2.55 1.12
C TRP A 191 -6.49 3.76 0.17
N GLN A 192 -7.50 3.72 -0.70
CA GLN A 192 -7.89 4.81 -1.61
C GLN A 192 -9.08 5.62 -1.06
N LEU A 193 -9.63 5.23 0.09
CA LEU A 193 -10.80 5.88 0.65
C LEU A 193 -10.43 7.25 1.24
N CYS A 194 -11.17 8.30 0.84
CA CYS A 194 -10.99 9.68 1.30
C CYS A 194 -12.23 10.53 0.98
N GLY A 195 -12.21 11.83 1.28
CA GLY A 195 -13.21 12.80 0.83
C GLY A 195 -14.41 13.01 1.76
N LEU A 196 -14.56 12.24 2.84
CA LEU A 196 -15.56 12.51 3.89
C LEU A 196 -15.15 13.71 4.75
N PRO A 197 -16.10 14.44 5.38
CA PRO A 197 -15.80 15.60 6.21
C PRO A 197 -15.29 15.21 7.61
N GLY A 198 -14.26 14.36 7.65
CA GLY A 198 -13.62 13.80 8.83
C GLY A 198 -12.80 12.56 8.48
N LEU A 199 -11.95 12.11 9.42
CA LEU A 199 -11.14 10.92 9.24
C LEU A 199 -12.01 9.67 9.18
N ILE A 200 -11.81 8.82 8.17
CA ILE A 200 -12.47 7.52 8.09
C ILE A 200 -11.85 6.59 9.15
N MET A 201 -12.63 6.31 10.19
CA MET A 201 -12.21 5.49 11.33
C MET A 201 -12.42 4.00 11.09
N GLU A 202 -13.43 3.66 10.29
CA GLU A 202 -13.72 2.29 9.90
C GLU A 202 -14.35 2.29 8.50
N ALA A 203 -14.04 1.30 7.71
CA ALA A 203 -14.71 1.04 6.43
C ALA A 203 -14.79 -0.45 6.19
N THR A 204 -15.92 -0.93 5.66
CA THR A 204 -16.15 -2.33 5.32
C THR A 204 -16.90 -2.45 4.00
N THR A 205 -16.65 -3.50 3.26
CA THR A 205 -17.46 -3.85 2.09
C THR A 205 -18.77 -4.50 2.53
N SER A 206 -19.83 -4.37 1.74
CA SER A 206 -21.18 -4.91 2.09
C SER A 206 -21.21 -6.43 2.21
N ASP A 207 -20.30 -7.15 1.54
CA ASP A 207 -20.10 -8.59 1.61
C ASP A 207 -19.23 -9.00 2.82
N GLY A 208 -18.62 -8.04 3.52
CA GLY A 208 -17.71 -8.28 4.65
C GLY A 208 -16.34 -8.85 4.25
N GLU A 209 -16.03 -8.94 2.95
CA GLU A 209 -14.75 -9.51 2.48
C GLU A 209 -13.55 -8.61 2.80
N TYR A 210 -13.75 -7.29 2.86
CA TYR A 210 -12.69 -6.32 3.19
C TYR A 210 -13.11 -5.37 4.29
N GLY A 211 -12.17 -5.06 5.17
CA GLY A 211 -12.39 -4.13 6.27
C GLY A 211 -11.13 -3.38 6.66
N PHE A 212 -11.35 -2.18 7.18
CA PHE A 212 -10.34 -1.32 7.77
C PHE A 212 -10.89 -0.78 9.08
N ILE A 213 -10.09 -0.80 10.14
CA ILE A 213 -10.45 -0.18 11.41
C ILE A 213 -9.23 0.53 12.01
N VAL A 214 -9.43 1.75 12.50
CA VAL A 214 -8.39 2.49 13.23
C VAL A 214 -8.11 1.80 14.56
N THR A 215 -6.84 1.56 14.84
CA THR A 215 -6.35 1.00 16.11
C THR A 215 -5.54 2.01 16.92
N GLY A 216 -5.15 3.12 16.33
CA GLY A 216 -4.43 4.19 17.00
C GLY A 216 -4.32 5.47 16.19
N LEU A 217 -4.35 6.61 16.90
CA LEU A 217 -4.06 7.94 16.39
C LEU A 217 -2.94 8.57 17.20
N GLN A 218 -1.95 9.13 16.53
CA GLN A 218 -0.82 9.78 17.15
C GLN A 218 -0.51 11.12 16.48
N LYS A 219 -0.49 12.20 17.24
CA LYS A 219 0.14 13.45 16.80
C LYS A 219 1.65 13.25 16.74
N CYS A 220 2.28 13.75 15.71
CA CYS A 220 3.73 13.60 15.50
C CYS A 220 4.28 14.83 14.75
N ASP A 221 5.59 14.89 14.68
CA ASP A 221 6.33 15.87 13.87
C ASP A 221 7.51 15.12 13.24
N GLU A 222 7.26 14.52 12.09
CA GLU A 222 8.27 13.74 11.34
C GLU A 222 8.14 14.04 9.84
N ALA A 223 9.18 13.81 9.06
CA ALA A 223 9.13 13.95 7.61
C ALA A 223 8.19 12.90 7.00
N LEU A 224 7.37 13.32 6.02
CA LEU A 224 6.54 12.39 5.24
C LEU A 224 7.42 11.35 4.57
N LYS A 225 7.05 10.08 4.72
CA LYS A 225 7.71 8.96 4.06
C LYS A 225 7.34 8.92 2.59
N GLU A 226 8.22 8.35 1.79
CA GLU A 226 8.05 8.17 0.35
C GLU A 226 8.39 6.74 -0.02
N PRO A 227 7.86 6.23 -1.13
CA PRO A 227 8.25 4.92 -1.63
C PRO A 227 9.72 4.92 -2.05
N PHE A 228 10.41 3.84 -1.75
CA PHE A 228 11.77 3.61 -2.25
C PHE A 228 11.71 3.10 -3.70
N GLU A 229 12.77 3.40 -4.49
CA GLU A 229 12.98 2.83 -5.82
C GLU A 229 11.80 3.06 -6.79
N ASP A 230 11.20 4.27 -6.78
CA ASP A 230 10.08 4.62 -7.69
C ASP A 230 10.42 4.37 -9.16
N ASP A 231 11.69 4.51 -9.55
CA ASP A 231 12.22 4.25 -10.89
C ASP A 231 12.17 2.76 -11.29
N LYS A 232 12.07 1.84 -10.33
CA LYS A 232 11.91 0.39 -10.58
C LYS A 232 10.46 -0.06 -10.79
N TYR A 233 9.50 0.88 -10.70
CA TYR A 233 8.09 0.59 -10.92
C TYR A 233 7.69 0.90 -12.37
N PHE A 234 7.10 -0.07 -13.05
CA PHE A 234 6.54 0.14 -14.38
C PHE A 234 5.27 1.01 -14.29
N LYS A 235 5.27 2.13 -15.02
CA LYS A 235 4.05 2.95 -15.15
C LYS A 235 2.99 2.17 -15.92
N SER A 236 1.79 2.10 -15.39
CA SER A 236 0.69 1.34 -15.96
C SER A 236 -0.65 2.01 -15.66
N THR A 237 -1.74 1.39 -16.04
CA THR A 237 -3.09 1.78 -15.63
C THR A 237 -3.59 0.85 -14.54
N ARG A 238 -4.49 1.33 -13.67
CA ARG A 238 -5.15 0.53 -12.63
C ARG A 238 -5.70 -0.79 -13.21
N LYS A 239 -6.53 -0.71 -14.25
CA LYS A 239 -7.13 -1.90 -14.90
C LYS A 239 -6.09 -2.89 -15.41
N SER A 240 -4.99 -2.42 -15.99
CA SER A 240 -3.92 -3.31 -16.49
C SER A 240 -3.22 -4.05 -15.35
N VAL A 241 -2.95 -3.37 -14.22
CA VAL A 241 -2.33 -4.00 -13.04
C VAL A 241 -3.26 -5.03 -12.42
N LEU A 242 -4.56 -4.72 -12.30
CA LEU A 242 -5.55 -5.66 -11.75
C LEU A 242 -5.74 -6.89 -12.65
N LYS A 243 -5.75 -6.71 -13.99
CA LYS A 243 -5.74 -7.84 -14.95
C LYS A 243 -4.48 -8.69 -14.80
N ALA A 244 -3.31 -8.07 -14.62
CA ALA A 244 -2.06 -8.79 -14.38
C ALA A 244 -2.10 -9.56 -13.04
N LYS A 245 -2.67 -8.99 -11.98
CA LYS A 245 -2.89 -9.70 -10.72
C LYS A 245 -3.80 -10.92 -10.90
N ALA A 246 -4.94 -10.74 -11.57
CA ALA A 246 -5.88 -11.83 -11.85
C ALA A 246 -5.21 -12.93 -12.66
N TYR A 247 -4.49 -12.56 -13.74
CA TYR A 247 -3.75 -13.52 -14.55
C TYR A 247 -2.69 -14.29 -13.75
N SER A 248 -1.92 -13.60 -12.89
CA SER A 248 -0.89 -14.23 -12.06
C SER A 248 -1.49 -15.19 -11.03
N ARG A 249 -2.65 -14.86 -10.47
CA ARG A 249 -3.41 -15.74 -9.58
C ARG A 249 -3.87 -17.00 -10.30
N ASP A 250 -4.51 -16.82 -11.45
CA ASP A 250 -5.12 -17.92 -12.21
C ASP A 250 -4.06 -18.85 -12.82
N ASN A 251 -2.84 -18.34 -13.04
CA ASN A 251 -1.69 -19.08 -13.57
C ASN A 251 -0.57 -19.31 -12.54
N ARG A 252 -0.87 -19.22 -11.24
CA ARG A 252 0.12 -19.31 -10.14
C ARG A 252 0.98 -20.56 -10.19
N SER A 253 0.39 -21.70 -10.56
CA SER A 253 1.11 -22.96 -10.70
C SER A 253 2.19 -22.93 -11.78
N GLN A 254 1.93 -22.26 -12.92
CA GLN A 254 2.91 -22.07 -13.99
C GLN A 254 4.06 -21.17 -13.51
N PHE A 255 3.74 -20.10 -12.78
CA PHE A 255 4.74 -19.23 -12.15
C PHE A 255 5.63 -20.00 -11.17
N ILE A 256 5.04 -20.80 -10.28
CA ILE A 256 5.80 -21.59 -9.30
C ILE A 256 6.65 -22.67 -10.00
N SER A 257 6.11 -23.35 -11.01
CA SER A 257 6.86 -24.34 -11.80
C SER A 257 8.06 -23.70 -12.52
N GLY A 258 7.89 -22.49 -13.07
CA GLY A 258 8.98 -21.76 -13.71
C GLY A 258 10.09 -21.34 -12.72
N LEU A 259 9.74 -21.00 -11.49
CA LEU A 259 10.69 -20.60 -10.45
C LEU A 259 11.42 -21.80 -9.81
N THR A 260 10.75 -22.94 -9.66
CA THR A 260 11.28 -24.11 -8.93
C THR A 260 11.84 -25.19 -9.83
N GLY A 261 11.63 -25.10 -11.16
CA GLY A 261 11.98 -26.15 -12.10
C GLY A 261 11.18 -27.45 -11.93
N GLY A 262 10.16 -27.46 -11.06
CA GLY A 262 9.32 -28.61 -10.74
C GLY A 262 7.97 -28.56 -11.44
N ASN A 263 7.44 -29.73 -11.84
CA ASN A 263 6.05 -29.84 -12.31
C ASN A 263 5.08 -29.69 -11.13
N VAL A 264 4.41 -28.55 -11.05
CA VAL A 264 3.31 -28.34 -10.13
C VAL A 264 2.00 -28.73 -10.84
N ASN A 265 1.22 -29.65 -10.25
CA ASN A 265 -0.05 -30.08 -10.83
C ASN A 265 -1.07 -28.92 -10.76
N ILE A 266 -1.31 -28.29 -11.90
CA ILE A 266 -2.23 -27.13 -12.07
C ILE A 266 -3.66 -27.46 -11.67
N ASN A 267 -4.07 -28.72 -11.76
CA ASN A 267 -5.43 -29.17 -11.45
C ASN A 267 -5.62 -29.54 -9.97
N ASP A 268 -4.58 -29.42 -9.13
CA ASP A 268 -4.71 -29.65 -7.71
C ASP A 268 -5.66 -28.57 -7.13
N PRO A 269 -6.78 -28.96 -6.49
CA PRO A 269 -7.74 -28.02 -5.89
C PRO A 269 -7.11 -26.99 -4.95
N LYS A 270 -5.96 -27.32 -4.32
CA LYS A 270 -5.20 -26.39 -3.45
C LYS A 270 -4.72 -25.14 -4.19
N PHE A 271 -4.66 -25.14 -5.52
CA PHE A 271 -4.25 -23.97 -6.31
C PHE A 271 -5.42 -23.19 -6.90
N LYS A 272 -6.65 -23.64 -6.70
CA LYS A 272 -7.88 -22.97 -7.14
C LYS A 272 -8.43 -22.10 -6.02
N GLU A 273 -7.71 -21.04 -5.65
CA GLU A 273 -8.27 -20.04 -4.76
C GLU A 273 -9.25 -19.16 -5.51
N LYS A 274 -10.46 -19.01 -4.98
CA LYS A 274 -11.31 -17.87 -5.31
C LYS A 274 -10.93 -16.74 -4.35
N VAL A 275 -9.87 -16.02 -4.65
CA VAL A 275 -9.55 -14.77 -3.98
C VAL A 275 -10.16 -13.67 -4.83
N ASP A 276 -11.20 -13.03 -4.34
CA ASP A 276 -11.65 -11.77 -4.91
C ASP A 276 -10.69 -10.67 -4.47
N TYR A 277 -10.34 -9.79 -5.41
CA TYR A 277 -9.54 -8.61 -5.07
C TYR A 277 -10.44 -7.54 -4.44
N ILE A 278 -9.81 -6.62 -3.70
CA ILE A 278 -10.50 -5.46 -3.14
C ILE A 278 -11.16 -4.59 -4.23
N GLU A 279 -10.66 -4.65 -5.44
CA GLU A 279 -11.21 -4.02 -6.65
C GLU A 279 -11.68 -5.11 -7.62
N THR A 280 -12.94 -5.07 -8.06
CA THR A 280 -13.55 -6.11 -8.91
C THR A 280 -13.97 -5.62 -10.30
N ASP A 281 -13.95 -4.30 -10.55
CA ASP A 281 -14.39 -3.64 -11.78
C ASP A 281 -13.38 -3.69 -12.95
N TYR A 282 -12.34 -4.51 -12.84
CA TYR A 282 -11.29 -4.64 -13.88
C TYR A 282 -11.67 -5.58 -15.03
N ALA A 283 -12.73 -6.37 -14.85
CA ALA A 283 -13.18 -7.34 -15.85
C ALA A 283 -14.08 -6.69 -16.92
N GLU A 284 -14.61 -5.49 -16.66
CA GLU A 284 -15.51 -4.76 -17.54
C GLU A 284 -14.79 -3.99 -18.68
#